data_870e9c868035e00aa8335774e6db1a31
#
_entry.id   870e9c868035e00aa8335774e6db1a31
#
_cell.length_a   1.000
_cell.length_b   1.000
_cell.length_c   1.000
_cell.angle_alpha   90.00
_cell.angle_beta   90.00
_cell.angle_gamma   90.00
#
_symmetry.space_group_name_H-M   'P 1'
#
loop_
_entity.id
_entity.type
_entity.pdbx_description
1 polymer ?
#
loop_
_entity_poly.entity_id
_entity_poly.type
_entity_poly.pdbx_seq_one_letter_code
_entity_poly.pdbx_strand_id
1 'polypeptide(L)'
;MTQPNPDPTYKADLVRYLQESREALLWKLDGLSEYDARRPLTPTGTNLLGLVKHLSGVELGYFGDTFGRPYFTEEKPPPSWWWTEAEDPHADMYATPEESREEITGLYRRAWEHAQATFDALPLDAVGRVPWWPGERSAVTLHHIMVRVNADTQRHAGHADILRELIDGAAGLIPGKDALATDDAENWARHRERVEQAAREADAR
;
A
#
# COMPACT_ATOMS: atom_id res chain seq x y z
N MET A 1 26.92 25.86 -10.33
CA MET A 1 25.82 26.29 -9.41
C MET A 1 25.35 25.04 -8.69
N THR A 2 25.79 24.83 -7.45
CA THR A 2 25.31 23.77 -6.57
C THR A 2 23.88 24.08 -6.21
N GLN A 3 22.92 23.24 -6.62
CA GLN A 3 21.56 23.33 -6.11
C GLN A 3 21.58 23.15 -4.59
N PRO A 4 20.76 23.88 -3.82
CA PRO A 4 20.66 23.66 -2.40
C PRO A 4 20.22 22.23 -2.16
N ASN A 5 20.90 21.53 -1.25
CA ASN A 5 20.50 20.21 -0.75
C ASN A 5 19.03 20.32 -0.29
N PRO A 6 18.10 19.49 -0.81
CA PRO A 6 16.70 19.58 -0.40
C PRO A 6 16.61 19.44 1.11
N ASP A 7 15.81 20.32 1.74
CA ASP A 7 15.60 20.38 3.18
C ASP A 7 15.27 18.98 3.74
N PRO A 8 16.00 18.52 4.78
CA PRO A 8 15.71 17.25 5.45
C PRO A 8 14.24 17.04 5.83
N THR A 9 13.49 18.13 6.05
CA THR A 9 12.05 18.10 6.35
C THR A 9 11.22 17.49 5.23
N TYR A 10 11.52 17.72 3.94
CA TYR A 10 10.76 17.12 2.82
C TYR A 10 10.86 15.60 2.79
N LYS A 11 12.04 15.06 3.07
CA LYS A 11 12.23 13.62 3.15
C LYS A 11 11.51 13.03 4.35
N ALA A 12 11.57 13.70 5.50
CA ALA A 12 10.87 13.28 6.71
C ALA A 12 9.35 13.26 6.50
N ASP A 13 8.79 14.25 5.79
CA ASP A 13 7.38 14.27 5.46
C ASP A 13 6.96 13.10 4.56
N LEU A 14 7.76 12.80 3.52
CA LEU A 14 7.50 11.66 2.64
C LEU A 14 7.54 10.32 3.40
N VAL A 15 8.51 10.14 4.29
CA VAL A 15 8.61 8.95 5.16
C VAL A 15 7.42 8.86 6.10
N ARG A 16 7.03 9.96 6.75
CA ARG A 16 5.92 10.00 7.70
C ARG A 16 4.59 9.61 7.05
N TYR A 17 4.25 10.21 5.89
CA TYR A 17 2.99 9.90 5.20
C TYR A 17 2.96 8.47 4.64
N LEU A 18 4.11 7.97 4.20
CA LEU A 18 4.21 6.56 3.80
C LEU A 18 3.95 5.63 4.98
N GLN A 19 4.54 5.95 6.16
CA GLN A 19 4.38 5.14 7.36
C GLN A 19 2.94 5.15 7.88
N GLU A 20 2.28 6.30 7.87
CA GLU A 20 0.85 6.40 8.23
C GLU A 20 -0.03 5.49 7.35
N SER A 21 0.23 5.45 6.05
CA SER A 21 -0.52 4.60 5.11
C SER A 21 -0.24 3.11 5.28
N ARG A 22 1.01 2.75 5.58
CA ARG A 22 1.43 1.37 5.89
C ARG A 22 0.72 0.82 7.13
N GLU A 23 0.69 1.62 8.19
CA GLU A 23 0.02 1.27 9.46
C GLU A 23 -1.49 1.15 9.27
N ALA A 24 -2.10 2.09 8.53
CA ALA A 24 -3.49 2.04 8.18
C ALA A 24 -3.86 0.73 7.45
N LEU A 25 -3.07 0.35 6.45
CA LEU A 25 -3.30 -0.87 5.67
C LEU A 25 -3.21 -2.13 6.54
N LEU A 26 -2.20 -2.25 7.41
CA LEU A 26 -2.08 -3.42 8.30
C LEU A 26 -3.22 -3.50 9.30
N TRP A 27 -3.64 -2.36 9.85
CA TRP A 27 -4.79 -2.32 10.75
C TRP A 27 -6.06 -2.89 10.10
N LYS A 28 -6.25 -2.75 8.78
CA LYS A 28 -7.42 -3.30 8.08
C LYS A 28 -7.49 -4.83 8.11
N LEU A 29 -6.43 -5.51 8.54
CA LEU A 29 -6.42 -6.96 8.74
C LEU A 29 -6.73 -7.37 10.19
N ASP A 30 -6.65 -6.44 11.16
CA ASP A 30 -6.77 -6.76 12.58
C ASP A 30 -8.16 -7.29 12.91
N GLY A 31 -8.19 -8.43 13.64
CA GLY A 31 -9.43 -9.05 14.11
C GLY A 31 -10.24 -9.78 13.04
N LEU A 32 -9.87 -9.74 11.77
CA LEU A 32 -10.56 -10.44 10.69
C LEU A 32 -10.24 -11.94 10.68
N SER A 33 -11.23 -12.74 10.28
CA SER A 33 -11.03 -14.15 9.94
C SER A 33 -10.08 -14.31 8.73
N GLU A 34 -9.49 -15.51 8.54
CA GLU A 34 -8.69 -15.80 7.34
C GLU A 34 -9.54 -15.66 6.06
N TYR A 35 -10.78 -16.07 6.11
CA TYR A 35 -11.70 -15.94 4.99
C TYR A 35 -11.95 -14.47 4.63
N ASP A 36 -12.27 -13.62 5.61
CA ASP A 36 -12.57 -12.21 5.38
C ASP A 36 -11.36 -11.41 4.89
N ALA A 37 -10.16 -11.74 5.37
CA ALA A 37 -8.94 -11.12 4.88
C ALA A 37 -8.59 -11.47 3.43
N ARG A 38 -9.06 -12.63 2.91
CA ARG A 38 -8.66 -13.21 1.62
C ARG A 38 -9.74 -13.22 0.55
N ARG A 39 -11.03 -13.21 0.95
CA ARG A 39 -12.13 -13.33 -0.02
C ARG A 39 -12.19 -12.13 -0.96
N PRO A 40 -12.54 -12.34 -2.25
CA PRO A 40 -12.71 -11.26 -3.19
C PRO A 40 -13.94 -10.42 -2.81
N LEU A 41 -13.78 -9.10 -2.77
CA LEU A 41 -14.85 -8.15 -2.43
C LEU A 41 -15.29 -7.29 -3.62
N THR A 42 -14.58 -7.41 -4.74
CA THR A 42 -14.87 -6.71 -6.00
C THR A 42 -14.90 -7.70 -7.16
N PRO A 43 -15.54 -7.36 -8.30
CA PRO A 43 -15.50 -8.21 -9.50
C PRO A 43 -14.10 -8.53 -10.02
N THR A 44 -13.10 -7.69 -9.71
CA THR A 44 -11.69 -7.90 -10.08
C THR A 44 -10.89 -8.68 -9.03
N GLY A 45 -11.53 -9.12 -7.94
CA GLY A 45 -10.90 -9.96 -6.94
C GLY A 45 -10.15 -9.23 -5.84
N THR A 46 -10.26 -7.89 -5.74
CA THR A 46 -9.55 -7.12 -4.71
C THR A 46 -9.90 -7.63 -3.31
N ASN A 47 -8.88 -7.88 -2.50
CA ASN A 47 -8.98 -8.39 -1.13
C ASN A 47 -7.89 -7.78 -0.25
N LEU A 48 -8.10 -7.75 1.06
CA LEU A 48 -7.23 -7.03 1.98
C LEU A 48 -5.82 -7.61 2.05
N LEU A 49 -5.69 -8.93 2.16
CA LEU A 49 -4.38 -9.56 2.29
C LEU A 49 -3.57 -9.47 0.98
N GLY A 50 -4.23 -9.54 -0.17
CA GLY A 50 -3.63 -9.32 -1.48
C GLY A 50 -3.04 -7.92 -1.62
N LEU A 51 -3.73 -6.87 -1.12
CA LEU A 51 -3.18 -5.51 -1.13
C LEU A 51 -1.89 -5.40 -0.32
N VAL A 52 -1.81 -6.06 0.84
CA VAL A 52 -0.58 -6.06 1.66
C VAL A 52 0.55 -6.81 0.96
N LYS A 53 0.25 -7.96 0.33
CA LYS A 53 1.22 -8.73 -0.45
C LYS A 53 1.75 -7.91 -1.63
N HIS A 54 0.88 -7.28 -2.40
CA HIS A 54 1.22 -6.41 -3.52
C HIS A 54 2.16 -5.28 -3.08
N LEU A 55 1.80 -4.54 -2.03
CA LEU A 55 2.62 -3.42 -1.56
C LEU A 55 3.96 -3.87 -0.96
N SER A 56 4.07 -5.10 -0.47
CA SER A 56 5.39 -5.66 -0.11
C SER A 56 6.32 -5.73 -1.33
N GLY A 57 5.80 -6.21 -2.45
CA GLY A 57 6.51 -6.24 -3.73
C GLY A 57 6.85 -4.84 -4.25
N VAL A 58 5.87 -3.93 -4.24
CA VAL A 58 6.05 -2.53 -4.65
C VAL A 58 7.22 -1.89 -3.91
N GLU A 59 7.25 -1.99 -2.58
CA GLU A 59 8.30 -1.36 -1.80
C GLU A 59 9.67 -2.00 -2.01
N LEU A 60 9.75 -3.32 -2.01
CA LEU A 60 11.02 -4.04 -2.22
C LEU A 60 11.62 -3.74 -3.60
N GLY A 61 10.81 -3.71 -4.64
CA GLY A 61 11.27 -3.39 -5.98
C GLY A 61 11.65 -1.91 -6.15
N TYR A 62 10.76 -1.01 -5.76
CA TYR A 62 11.00 0.42 -5.97
C TYR A 62 12.05 1.02 -5.05
N PHE A 63 12.15 0.60 -3.79
CA PHE A 63 13.17 1.12 -2.86
C PHE A 63 14.42 0.25 -2.80
N GLY A 64 14.34 -1.01 -3.23
CA GLY A 64 15.45 -1.94 -3.29
C GLY A 64 16.10 -1.99 -4.66
N ASP A 65 15.51 -2.71 -5.60
CA ASP A 65 16.08 -3.02 -6.91
C ASP A 65 16.45 -1.76 -7.71
N THR A 66 15.58 -0.73 -7.65
CA THR A 66 15.80 0.55 -8.34
C THR A 66 17.10 1.23 -7.93
N PHE A 67 17.51 1.07 -6.67
CA PHE A 67 18.73 1.73 -6.14
C PHE A 67 19.90 0.77 -5.92
N GLY A 68 19.87 -0.40 -6.58
CA GLY A 68 20.95 -1.39 -6.50
C GLY A 68 21.08 -2.03 -5.12
N ARG A 69 19.99 -2.10 -4.39
CA ARG A 69 19.87 -2.70 -3.05
C ARG A 69 18.82 -3.82 -3.04
N PRO A 70 18.94 -4.86 -3.86
CA PRO A 70 17.93 -5.89 -3.96
C PRO A 70 17.72 -6.60 -2.61
N TYR A 71 16.46 -6.85 -2.27
CA TYR A 71 16.11 -7.62 -1.07
C TYR A 71 16.23 -9.12 -1.29
N PHE A 72 15.89 -9.57 -2.49
CA PHE A 72 16.09 -10.95 -2.93
C PHE A 72 17.42 -11.08 -3.66
N THR A 73 18.11 -12.19 -3.42
CA THR A 73 19.45 -12.49 -3.95
C THR A 73 19.52 -13.96 -4.34
N GLU A 74 20.63 -14.41 -4.91
CA GLU A 74 20.85 -15.85 -5.20
C GLU A 74 20.75 -16.71 -3.93
N GLU A 75 21.23 -16.20 -2.78
CA GLU A 75 21.14 -16.90 -1.49
C GLU A 75 19.74 -16.85 -0.86
N LYS A 76 18.94 -15.85 -1.25
CA LYS A 76 17.59 -15.62 -0.80
C LYS A 76 16.71 -15.36 -2.01
N PRO A 77 16.31 -16.38 -2.77
CA PRO A 77 15.57 -16.21 -4.02
C PRO A 77 14.19 -15.58 -3.78
N PRO A 78 13.66 -14.89 -4.80
CA PRO A 78 12.32 -14.33 -4.72
C PRO A 78 11.25 -15.44 -4.65
N PRO A 79 10.08 -15.15 -4.07
CA PRO A 79 8.95 -16.07 -4.12
C PRO A 79 8.37 -16.18 -5.53
N SER A 80 7.63 -17.27 -5.80
CA SER A 80 7.05 -17.57 -7.11
C SER A 80 6.07 -16.50 -7.65
N TRP A 81 5.54 -15.64 -6.77
CA TRP A 81 4.68 -14.52 -7.16
C TRP A 81 5.46 -13.23 -7.49
N TRP A 82 6.79 -13.25 -7.37
CA TRP A 82 7.61 -12.09 -7.73
C TRP A 82 7.46 -11.78 -9.23
N TRP A 83 7.36 -10.54 -9.58
CA TRP A 83 6.95 -10.06 -10.92
C TRP A 83 7.74 -10.63 -12.10
N THR A 84 9.01 -10.97 -11.89
CA THR A 84 9.85 -11.57 -12.93
C THR A 84 9.70 -13.08 -13.04
N GLU A 85 9.13 -13.73 -12.01
CA GLU A 85 9.03 -15.18 -11.88
C GLU A 85 7.59 -15.70 -12.01
N ALA A 86 6.60 -14.83 -11.84
CA ALA A 86 5.20 -15.22 -11.79
C ALA A 86 4.64 -15.58 -13.18
N GLU A 87 4.07 -16.77 -13.29
CA GLU A 87 3.27 -17.18 -14.46
C GLU A 87 1.90 -16.46 -14.50
N ASP A 88 1.31 -16.23 -13.32
CA ASP A 88 0.09 -15.44 -13.16
C ASP A 88 0.43 -13.97 -12.94
N PRO A 89 0.04 -13.05 -13.83
CA PRO A 89 0.30 -11.62 -13.69
C PRO A 89 -0.38 -10.97 -12.48
N HIS A 90 -1.28 -11.69 -11.81
CA HIS A 90 -1.99 -11.24 -10.60
C HIS A 90 -1.55 -11.99 -9.33
N ALA A 91 -0.51 -12.81 -9.39
CA ALA A 91 -0.05 -13.63 -8.28
C ALA A 91 0.30 -12.84 -7.00
N ASP A 92 0.65 -11.56 -7.14
CA ASP A 92 0.91 -10.65 -6.04
C ASP A 92 -0.36 -10.05 -5.40
N MET A 93 -1.52 -10.16 -6.08
CA MET A 93 -2.78 -9.53 -5.64
C MET A 93 -3.66 -10.46 -4.79
N TYR A 94 -3.23 -11.68 -4.50
CA TYR A 94 -3.92 -12.60 -3.60
C TYR A 94 -2.92 -13.53 -2.90
N ALA A 95 -3.33 -14.06 -1.75
CA ALA A 95 -2.56 -15.04 -1.02
C ALA A 95 -3.07 -16.45 -1.32
N THR A 96 -2.17 -17.38 -1.67
CA THR A 96 -2.51 -18.80 -1.82
C THR A 96 -2.79 -19.43 -0.46
N PRO A 97 -3.39 -20.65 -0.39
CA PRO A 97 -3.61 -21.34 0.89
C PRO A 97 -2.31 -21.64 1.67
N GLU A 98 -1.19 -21.76 0.97
CA GLU A 98 0.13 -22.05 1.52
C GLU A 98 0.83 -20.81 2.10
N GLU A 99 0.42 -19.62 1.69
CA GLU A 99 0.96 -18.35 2.17
C GLU A 99 0.20 -17.88 3.40
N SER A 100 0.82 -17.93 4.55
CA SER A 100 0.19 -17.48 5.79
C SER A 100 0.08 -15.95 5.86
N ARG A 101 -0.94 -15.46 6.59
CA ARG A 101 -1.08 -14.03 6.89
C ARG A 101 0.16 -13.48 7.61
N GLU A 102 0.73 -14.26 8.52
CA GLU A 102 1.91 -13.88 9.28
C GLU A 102 3.13 -13.69 8.37
N GLU A 103 3.35 -14.58 7.42
CA GLU A 103 4.45 -14.46 6.46
C GLU A 103 4.31 -13.21 5.58
N ILE A 104 3.09 -12.94 5.05
CA ILE A 104 2.82 -11.79 4.20
C ILE A 104 2.97 -10.48 4.98
N THR A 105 2.35 -10.37 6.15
CA THR A 105 2.48 -9.16 6.98
C THR A 105 3.90 -8.97 7.51
N GLY A 106 4.58 -10.07 7.82
CA GLY A 106 5.99 -10.09 8.19
C GLY A 106 6.89 -9.61 7.05
N LEU A 107 6.62 -10.05 5.80
CA LEU A 107 7.37 -9.57 4.63
C LEU A 107 7.15 -8.07 4.43
N TYR A 108 5.93 -7.59 4.59
CA TYR A 108 5.63 -6.16 4.47
C TYR A 108 6.40 -5.32 5.49
N ARG A 109 6.45 -5.74 6.75
CA ARG A 109 7.28 -5.05 7.76
C ARG A 109 8.76 -5.06 7.42
N ARG A 110 9.29 -6.18 6.93
CA ARG A 110 10.69 -6.24 6.46
C ARG A 110 10.94 -5.35 5.23
N ALA A 111 9.93 -5.17 4.36
CA ALA A 111 10.02 -4.22 3.26
C ALA A 111 10.16 -2.78 3.78
N TRP A 112 9.45 -2.41 4.85
CA TRP A 112 9.62 -1.08 5.48
C TRP A 112 11.03 -0.86 6.03
N GLU A 113 11.58 -1.86 6.72
CA GLU A 113 12.95 -1.81 7.25
C GLU A 113 13.97 -1.67 6.11
N HIS A 114 13.77 -2.42 5.03
CA HIS A 114 14.63 -2.36 3.85
C HIS A 114 14.53 -1.00 3.15
N ALA A 115 13.35 -0.46 2.99
CA ALA A 115 13.11 0.87 2.45
C ALA A 115 13.75 1.96 3.34
N GLN A 116 13.60 1.85 4.66
CA GLN A 116 14.22 2.80 5.60
C GLN A 116 15.74 2.82 5.46
N ALA A 117 16.38 1.66 5.34
CA ALA A 117 17.83 1.58 5.12
C ALA A 117 18.26 2.26 3.79
N THR A 118 17.39 2.25 2.76
CA THR A 118 17.62 3.01 1.53
C THR A 118 17.46 4.52 1.75
N PHE A 119 16.44 4.92 2.50
CA PHE A 119 16.20 6.33 2.84
C PHE A 119 17.35 6.92 3.66
N ASP A 120 17.90 6.16 4.60
CA ASP A 120 19.02 6.62 5.43
C ASP A 120 20.31 6.73 4.62
N ALA A 121 20.52 5.85 3.66
CA ALA A 121 21.75 5.79 2.87
C ALA A 121 21.80 6.82 1.73
N LEU A 122 20.66 7.26 1.18
CA LEU A 122 20.60 8.02 -0.07
C LEU A 122 19.89 9.37 0.12
N PRO A 123 20.40 10.47 -0.50
CA PRO A 123 19.69 11.75 -0.57
C PRO A 123 18.51 11.67 -1.57
N LEU A 124 17.58 12.63 -1.48
CA LEU A 124 16.38 12.67 -2.34
C LEU A 124 16.68 12.78 -3.85
N ASP A 125 17.79 13.37 -4.21
CA ASP A 125 18.27 13.54 -5.60
C ASP A 125 19.11 12.36 -6.09
N ALA A 126 19.36 11.33 -5.25
CA ALA A 126 20.06 10.12 -5.67
C ALA A 126 19.33 9.47 -6.85
N VAL A 127 20.08 9.16 -7.90
CA VAL A 127 19.54 8.57 -9.12
C VAL A 127 19.61 7.06 -9.06
N GLY A 128 18.46 6.42 -9.29
CA GLY A 128 18.29 4.99 -9.47
C GLY A 128 17.77 4.64 -10.87
N ARG A 129 17.62 3.36 -11.13
CA ARG A 129 17.07 2.87 -12.40
C ARG A 129 16.06 1.77 -12.12
N VAL A 130 14.80 2.01 -12.52
CA VAL A 130 13.74 1.01 -12.40
C VAL A 130 13.96 -0.09 -13.43
N PRO A 131 14.26 -1.35 -13.05
CA PRO A 131 14.68 -2.38 -14.00
C PRO A 131 13.63 -2.73 -15.07
N TRP A 132 12.34 -2.64 -14.72
CA TRP A 132 11.22 -2.99 -15.61
C TRP A 132 10.61 -1.80 -16.37
N TRP A 133 11.18 -0.60 -16.27
CA TRP A 133 10.74 0.54 -17.06
C TRP A 133 11.56 0.70 -18.33
N PRO A 134 10.93 1.02 -19.48
CA PRO A 134 11.63 1.10 -20.73
C PRO A 134 12.45 2.38 -20.87
N GLY A 135 13.65 2.25 -21.44
CA GLY A 135 14.48 3.34 -21.93
C GLY A 135 14.84 4.41 -20.90
N GLU A 136 14.86 5.66 -21.32
CA GLU A 136 15.26 6.79 -20.47
C GLU A 136 14.33 7.05 -19.28
N ARG A 137 13.05 6.64 -19.35
CA ARG A 137 12.11 6.76 -18.26
C ARG A 137 12.47 5.90 -17.05
N SER A 138 13.37 4.93 -17.21
CA SER A 138 13.87 4.10 -16.12
C SER A 138 14.76 4.86 -15.14
N ALA A 139 15.42 5.94 -15.55
CA ALA A 139 16.26 6.77 -14.69
C ALA A 139 15.36 7.71 -13.85
N VAL A 140 15.43 7.58 -12.53
CA VAL A 140 14.55 8.26 -11.58
C VAL A 140 15.34 8.72 -10.37
N THR A 141 14.83 9.74 -9.65
CA THR A 141 15.38 10.12 -8.35
C THR A 141 14.67 9.37 -7.22
N LEU A 142 15.32 9.30 -6.06
CA LEU A 142 14.67 8.77 -4.84
C LEU A 142 13.40 9.56 -4.52
N HIS A 143 13.42 10.89 -4.66
CA HIS A 143 12.24 11.73 -4.49
C HIS A 143 11.07 11.27 -5.38
N HIS A 144 11.32 11.05 -6.68
CA HIS A 144 10.28 10.57 -7.62
C HIS A 144 9.68 9.25 -7.14
N ILE A 145 10.52 8.29 -6.75
CA ILE A 145 10.05 6.98 -6.29
C ILE A 145 9.29 7.10 -4.96
N MET A 146 9.76 7.91 -4.01
CA MET A 146 9.03 8.14 -2.76
C MET A 146 7.64 8.74 -3.00
N VAL A 147 7.51 9.74 -3.88
CA VAL A 147 6.20 10.31 -4.25
C VAL A 147 5.32 9.24 -4.91
N ARG A 148 5.86 8.46 -5.86
CA ARG A 148 5.13 7.42 -6.56
C ARG A 148 4.61 6.34 -5.61
N VAL A 149 5.47 5.80 -4.76
CA VAL A 149 5.09 4.72 -3.82
C VAL A 149 4.14 5.25 -2.76
N ASN A 150 4.32 6.50 -2.27
CA ASN A 150 3.32 7.14 -1.39
C ASN A 150 1.93 7.19 -2.05
N ALA A 151 1.85 7.67 -3.29
CA ALA A 151 0.59 7.78 -4.01
C ALA A 151 -0.07 6.41 -4.22
N ASP A 152 0.72 5.39 -4.53
CA ASP A 152 0.25 4.02 -4.72
C ASP A 152 -0.24 3.40 -3.41
N THR A 153 0.56 3.51 -2.34
CA THR A 153 0.19 2.99 -1.01
C THR A 153 -1.07 3.66 -0.47
N GLN A 154 -1.19 4.99 -0.59
CA GLN A 154 -2.39 5.72 -0.17
C GLN A 154 -3.64 5.32 -0.97
N ARG A 155 -3.48 5.10 -2.28
CA ARG A 155 -4.58 4.59 -3.11
C ARG A 155 -5.06 3.23 -2.62
N HIS A 156 -4.13 2.31 -2.34
CA HIS A 156 -4.46 0.97 -1.85
C HIS A 156 -4.98 0.98 -0.39
N ALA A 157 -4.51 1.89 0.44
CA ALA A 157 -5.08 2.10 1.77
C ALA A 157 -6.55 2.55 1.68
N GLY A 158 -6.88 3.49 0.77
CA GLY A 158 -8.27 3.87 0.51
C GLY A 158 -9.13 2.73 -0.05
N HIS A 159 -8.58 1.83 -0.88
CA HIS A 159 -9.29 0.61 -1.27
C HIS A 159 -9.56 -0.28 -0.04
N ALA A 160 -8.57 -0.47 0.82
CA ALA A 160 -8.71 -1.27 2.03
C ALA A 160 -9.71 -0.68 3.02
N ASP A 161 -9.82 0.67 3.11
CA ASP A 161 -10.83 1.36 3.90
C ASP A 161 -12.24 0.90 3.54
N ILE A 162 -12.59 0.99 2.26
CA ILE A 162 -13.90 0.58 1.75
C ILE A 162 -14.15 -0.91 1.93
N LEU A 163 -13.14 -1.75 1.65
CA LEU A 163 -13.27 -3.20 1.83
C LEU A 163 -13.50 -3.57 3.30
N ARG A 164 -12.80 -2.93 4.23
CA ARG A 164 -12.97 -3.16 5.65
C ARG A 164 -14.35 -2.76 6.14
N GLU A 165 -14.82 -1.59 5.75
CA GLU A 165 -16.16 -1.11 6.08
C GLU A 165 -17.26 -2.06 5.56
N LEU A 166 -17.09 -2.64 4.37
CA LEU A 166 -18.00 -3.63 3.79
C LEU A 166 -17.99 -4.98 4.52
N ILE A 167 -16.91 -5.34 5.22
CA ILE A 167 -16.81 -6.60 5.96
C ILE A 167 -17.49 -6.52 7.31
N ASP A 168 -17.18 -5.52 8.12
CA ASP A 168 -17.58 -5.45 9.51
C ASP A 168 -18.01 -4.04 9.99
N GLY A 169 -18.03 -3.06 9.09
CA GLY A 169 -18.41 -1.68 9.41
C GLY A 169 -17.29 -0.86 10.05
N ALA A 170 -16.09 -1.42 10.24
CA ALA A 170 -14.97 -0.67 10.79
C ALA A 170 -14.43 0.34 9.77
N ALA A 171 -14.51 1.62 10.10
CA ALA A 171 -14.11 2.74 9.25
C ALA A 171 -13.02 3.59 9.93
N GLY A 172 -12.41 4.50 9.16
CA GLY A 172 -11.37 5.40 9.65
C GLY A 172 -9.95 4.95 9.32
N LEU A 173 -8.99 5.82 9.62
CA LEU A 173 -7.58 5.62 9.26
C LEU A 173 -6.94 4.51 10.11
N ILE A 174 -6.97 4.69 11.44
CA ILE A 174 -6.50 3.72 12.44
C ILE A 174 -7.36 3.86 13.70
N PRO A 175 -7.38 2.88 14.64
CA PRO A 175 -8.11 2.99 15.87
C PRO A 175 -7.77 4.28 16.65
N GLY A 176 -8.78 5.06 17.01
CA GLY A 176 -8.63 6.32 17.75
C GLY A 176 -8.12 7.51 16.94
N LYS A 177 -7.93 7.36 15.62
CA LYS A 177 -7.63 8.45 14.65
C LYS A 177 -8.47 8.25 13.38
N ASP A 178 -9.75 8.01 13.56
CA ASP A 178 -10.65 7.73 12.45
C ASP A 178 -11.05 8.96 11.65
N ALA A 179 -10.87 10.16 12.21
CA ALA A 179 -11.33 11.43 11.63
C ALA A 179 -12.84 11.44 11.28
N LEU A 180 -13.59 10.49 11.84
CA LEU A 180 -15.03 10.39 11.64
C LEU A 180 -15.75 11.47 12.48
N ALA A 181 -16.88 11.95 11.97
CA ALA A 181 -17.65 12.99 12.65
C ALA A 181 -18.33 12.50 13.93
N THR A 182 -18.51 11.18 14.08
CA THR A 182 -19.22 10.55 15.20
C THR A 182 -19.02 9.04 15.20
N ASP A 183 -19.12 8.41 16.39
CA ASP A 183 -19.16 6.96 16.57
C ASP A 183 -20.61 6.42 16.65
N ASP A 184 -21.62 7.30 16.53
CA ASP A 184 -23.03 6.94 16.66
C ASP A 184 -23.56 6.25 15.40
N ALA A 185 -23.85 4.96 15.52
CA ALA A 185 -24.36 4.13 14.43
C ALA A 185 -25.72 4.64 13.87
N GLU A 186 -26.60 5.20 14.74
CA GLU A 186 -27.86 5.75 14.27
C GLU A 186 -27.64 7.02 13.43
N ASN A 187 -26.65 7.81 13.78
CA ASN A 187 -26.28 8.99 12.99
C ASN A 187 -25.76 8.57 11.59
N TRP A 188 -24.97 7.52 11.52
CA TRP A 188 -24.49 6.98 10.22
C TRP A 188 -25.65 6.39 9.41
N ALA A 189 -26.60 5.68 10.04
CA ALA A 189 -27.78 5.19 9.35
C ALA A 189 -28.61 6.33 8.75
N ARG A 190 -28.89 7.37 9.53
CA ARG A 190 -29.61 8.58 9.03
C ARG A 190 -28.83 9.32 7.94
N HIS A 191 -27.50 9.38 8.03
CA HIS A 191 -26.66 9.98 7.00
C HIS A 191 -26.76 9.19 5.70
N ARG A 192 -26.64 7.86 5.77
CA ARG A 192 -26.76 6.97 4.60
C ARG A 192 -28.12 7.11 3.91
N GLU A 193 -29.20 7.17 4.67
CA GLU A 193 -30.55 7.42 4.12
C GLU A 193 -30.63 8.74 3.36
N ARG A 194 -30.07 9.83 3.91
CA ARG A 194 -30.03 11.13 3.22
C ARG A 194 -29.25 11.07 1.91
N VAL A 195 -28.11 10.38 1.89
CA VAL A 195 -27.31 10.19 0.67
C VAL A 195 -28.08 9.40 -0.38
N GLU A 196 -28.74 8.30 0.02
CA GLU A 196 -29.57 7.48 -0.86
C GLU A 196 -30.75 8.28 -1.44
N GLN A 197 -31.44 9.04 -0.59
CA GLN A 197 -32.56 9.90 -1.01
C GLN A 197 -32.09 10.94 -2.04
N ALA A 198 -30.97 11.61 -1.77
CA ALA A 198 -30.41 12.60 -2.70
C ALA A 198 -30.05 12.00 -4.06
N ALA A 199 -29.51 10.79 -4.08
CA ALA A 199 -29.19 10.07 -5.31
C ALA A 199 -30.44 9.75 -6.13
N ARG A 200 -31.50 9.23 -5.50
CA ARG A 200 -32.79 8.95 -6.16
C ARG A 200 -33.47 10.19 -6.73
N GLU A 201 -33.45 11.29 -5.98
CA GLU A 201 -34.01 12.57 -6.44
C GLU A 201 -33.25 13.16 -7.64
N ALA A 202 -31.93 12.92 -7.70
CA ALA A 202 -31.13 13.34 -8.83
C ALA A 202 -31.40 12.50 -10.09
N ASP A 203 -31.62 11.19 -9.94
CA ASP A 203 -31.93 10.27 -11.06
C ASP A 203 -33.33 10.49 -11.64
N ALA A 204 -34.24 11.04 -10.87
CA ALA A 204 -35.63 11.34 -11.27
C ALA A 204 -35.79 12.66 -12.07
N ARG A 205 -34.72 13.43 -12.30
CA ARG A 205 -34.74 14.70 -13.06
C ARG A 205 -34.33 14.51 -14.50
#